data_5dfa8f0f3b7285334888fcbbb8c0ae39
#
_entry.id   5dfa8f0f3b7285334888fcbbb8c0ae39
#
_cell.length_a   1.000
_cell.length_b   1.000
_cell.length_c   1.000
_cell.angle_alpha   90.00
_cell.angle_beta   90.00
_cell.angle_gamma   90.00
#
_symmetry.space_group_name_H-M   'P 1'
#
loop_
_entity.id
_entity.type
_entity.pdbx_description
1 polymer ?
#
loop_
_entity_poly.entity_id
_entity_poly.type
_entity_poly.pdbx_seq_one_letter_code
_entity_poly.pdbx_strand_id
1 'polypeptide(L)'
;MRIAAKLNMNISRETAAPITRLAVLLHDIPPARLFEESLKLLQAGYGEATYRLLCKYQLFQPLFPVISHHVTSHGDSYLEQMIIKVLANTDQRLRNNMRVNSAFLFAAMLWYPLLDHVQKRTQEKSGMSYFEAFVLSMQEIIDQQCRTLAIPKRITVLMRDMWQLQLRLSLRHAKSAHKMK
;
A
#
# COMPACT_ATOMS: atom_id res chain seq x y z
N MET A 1 13.57 -12.66 4.19
CA MET A 1 12.85 -11.61 4.94
C MET A 1 11.89 -12.20 5.97
N ARG A 2 10.88 -12.98 5.57
CA ARG A 2 9.83 -13.49 6.49
C ARG A 2 10.36 -14.25 7.71
N ILE A 3 11.33 -15.15 7.54
CA ILE A 3 11.94 -15.92 8.64
C ILE A 3 12.70 -14.99 9.58
N ALA A 4 13.51 -14.07 9.04
CA ALA A 4 14.24 -13.08 9.84
C ALA A 4 13.29 -12.20 10.66
N ALA A 5 12.18 -11.73 10.07
CA ALA A 5 11.14 -10.97 10.77
C ALA A 5 10.47 -11.80 11.87
N LYS A 6 10.09 -13.05 11.55
CA LYS A 6 9.41 -13.96 12.50
C LYS A 6 10.27 -14.28 13.73
N LEU A 7 11.55 -14.52 13.53
CA LEU A 7 12.48 -14.94 14.58
C LEU A 7 13.27 -13.75 15.18
N ASN A 8 12.97 -12.53 14.74
CA ASN A 8 13.73 -11.33 15.12
C ASN A 8 15.23 -11.49 14.95
N MET A 9 15.65 -12.12 13.84
CA MET A 9 17.05 -12.41 13.55
C MET A 9 17.65 -11.37 12.61
N ASN A 10 18.91 -11.05 12.84
CA ASN A 10 19.70 -10.27 11.90
C ASN A 10 20.21 -11.16 10.77
N ILE A 11 20.11 -10.64 9.53
CA ILE A 11 20.72 -11.30 8.37
C ILE A 11 22.22 -10.99 8.40
N SER A 12 23.06 -12.03 8.29
CA SER A 12 24.51 -11.85 8.26
C SER A 12 24.93 -10.92 7.12
N ARG A 13 26.04 -10.21 7.27
CA ARG A 13 26.55 -9.29 6.25
C ARG A 13 26.79 -9.96 4.89
N GLU A 14 27.31 -11.17 4.91
CA GLU A 14 27.58 -11.96 3.71
C GLU A 14 26.29 -12.32 2.95
N THR A 15 25.22 -12.71 3.68
CA THR A 15 23.90 -12.99 3.09
C THR A 15 23.19 -11.71 2.66
N ALA A 16 23.36 -10.60 3.38
CA ALA A 16 22.71 -9.33 3.09
C ALA A 16 23.27 -8.62 1.86
N ALA A 17 24.59 -8.72 1.63
CA ALA A 17 25.27 -7.98 0.57
C ALA A 17 24.70 -8.24 -0.84
N PRO A 18 24.37 -9.47 -1.26
CA PRO A 18 23.79 -9.72 -2.58
C PRO A 18 22.32 -9.33 -2.68
N ILE A 19 21.56 -9.21 -1.58
CA ILE A 19 20.10 -9.00 -1.61
C ILE A 19 19.74 -7.73 -2.37
N THR A 20 20.32 -6.60 -1.99
CA THR A 20 20.04 -5.30 -2.63
C THR A 20 20.42 -5.30 -4.11
N ARG A 21 21.57 -5.91 -4.44
CA ARG A 21 22.04 -6.02 -5.85
C ARG A 21 21.11 -6.88 -6.70
N LEU A 22 20.53 -7.92 -6.11
CA LEU A 22 19.65 -8.87 -6.82
C LEU A 22 18.18 -8.45 -6.77
N ALA A 23 17.83 -7.36 -6.07
CA ALA A 23 16.44 -6.86 -5.99
C ALA A 23 15.84 -6.56 -7.36
N VAL A 24 16.66 -6.16 -8.33
CA VAL A 24 16.23 -5.91 -9.72
C VAL A 24 15.63 -7.16 -10.38
N LEU A 25 16.06 -8.35 -10.01
CA LEU A 25 15.54 -9.62 -10.56
C LEU A 25 14.08 -9.89 -10.19
N LEU A 26 13.51 -9.13 -9.24
CA LEU A 26 12.06 -9.20 -8.95
C LEU A 26 11.22 -8.77 -10.16
N HIS A 27 11.75 -7.96 -11.07
CA HIS A 27 11.04 -7.58 -12.29
C HIS A 27 10.84 -8.74 -13.27
N ASP A 28 11.66 -9.79 -13.18
CA ASP A 28 11.57 -10.98 -14.03
C ASP A 28 10.59 -12.02 -13.48
N ILE A 29 10.06 -11.80 -12.27
CA ILE A 29 9.13 -12.72 -11.61
C ILE A 29 7.69 -12.40 -12.06
N PRO A 30 6.87 -13.43 -12.40
CA PRO A 30 5.48 -13.23 -12.76
C PRO A 30 4.71 -12.45 -11.68
N PRO A 31 3.95 -11.37 -12.05
CA PRO A 31 3.24 -10.52 -11.10
C PRO A 31 2.28 -11.25 -10.15
N ALA A 32 1.65 -12.33 -10.63
CA ALA A 32 0.77 -13.16 -9.79
C ALA A 32 1.55 -13.85 -8.64
N ARG A 33 2.77 -14.32 -8.92
CA ARG A 33 3.63 -14.92 -7.90
C ARG A 33 4.13 -13.87 -6.91
N LEU A 34 4.48 -12.68 -7.38
CA LEU A 34 4.84 -11.56 -6.50
C LEU A 34 3.69 -11.16 -5.59
N PHE A 35 2.45 -11.18 -6.08
CA PHE A 35 1.27 -10.92 -5.27
C PHE A 35 1.12 -11.94 -4.13
N GLU A 36 1.20 -13.24 -4.42
CA GLU A 36 1.11 -14.29 -3.40
C GLU A 36 2.21 -14.19 -2.36
N GLU A 37 3.45 -13.94 -2.78
CA GLU A 37 4.57 -13.75 -1.85
C GLU A 37 4.40 -12.46 -1.02
N SER A 38 3.88 -11.38 -1.60
CA SER A 38 3.59 -10.15 -0.86
C SER A 38 2.55 -10.38 0.24
N LEU A 39 1.51 -11.16 -0.01
CA LEU A 39 0.55 -11.55 1.03
C LEU A 39 1.22 -12.35 2.15
N LYS A 40 2.07 -13.33 1.82
CA LYS A 40 2.81 -14.12 2.82
C LYS A 40 3.80 -13.26 3.62
N LEU A 41 4.35 -12.22 3.01
CA LEU A 41 5.26 -11.29 3.68
C LEU A 41 4.54 -10.38 4.66
N LEU A 42 3.36 -9.84 4.26
CA LEU A 42 2.67 -8.79 4.99
C LEU A 42 1.54 -9.32 5.92
N GLN A 43 1.07 -10.56 5.72
CA GLN A 43 -0.04 -11.15 6.48
C GLN A 43 0.35 -12.46 7.18
N ALA A 44 1.56 -12.54 7.71
CA ALA A 44 2.04 -13.68 8.49
C ALA A 44 2.09 -13.41 10.01
N GLY A 45 1.56 -12.28 10.48
CA GLY A 45 1.62 -11.88 11.88
C GLY A 45 2.92 -11.14 12.27
N TYR A 46 3.76 -10.84 11.28
CA TYR A 46 5.03 -10.12 11.40
C TYR A 46 5.20 -9.10 10.25
N GLY A 47 4.10 -8.57 9.76
CA GLY A 47 4.07 -7.70 8.58
C GLY A 47 4.83 -6.39 8.80
N GLU A 48 4.70 -5.77 9.98
CA GLU A 48 5.46 -4.56 10.31
C GLU A 48 6.97 -4.82 10.28
N ALA A 49 7.45 -5.85 10.98
CA ALA A 49 8.87 -6.20 10.99
C ALA A 49 9.39 -6.57 9.59
N THR A 50 8.56 -7.29 8.81
CA THR A 50 8.87 -7.63 7.43
C THR A 50 8.97 -6.39 6.55
N TYR A 51 8.04 -5.44 6.67
CA TYR A 51 8.08 -4.16 5.94
C TYR A 51 9.39 -3.40 6.20
N ARG A 52 9.80 -3.27 7.46
CA ARG A 52 11.07 -2.62 7.83
C ARG A 52 12.27 -3.29 7.20
N LEU A 53 12.30 -4.63 7.16
CA LEU A 53 13.35 -5.39 6.46
C LEU A 53 13.30 -5.20 4.95
N LEU A 54 12.12 -5.19 4.34
CA LEU A 54 11.97 -4.94 2.90
C LEU A 54 12.50 -3.54 2.52
N CYS A 55 12.21 -2.52 3.32
CA CYS A 55 12.75 -1.18 3.13
C CYS A 55 14.27 -1.15 3.30
N LYS A 56 14.79 -1.74 4.39
CA LYS A 56 16.23 -1.81 4.68
C LYS A 56 17.04 -2.44 3.55
N TYR A 57 16.50 -3.47 2.91
CA TYR A 57 17.18 -4.20 1.83
C TYR A 57 16.70 -3.80 0.42
N GLN A 58 15.98 -2.68 0.29
CA GLN A 58 15.50 -2.12 -0.98
C GLN A 58 14.61 -3.09 -1.80
N LEU A 59 13.93 -4.00 -1.10
CA LEU A 59 13.00 -4.96 -1.71
C LEU A 59 11.56 -4.44 -1.76
N PHE A 60 11.23 -3.39 -1.01
CA PHE A 60 9.88 -2.83 -0.98
C PHE A 60 9.55 -2.09 -2.27
N GLN A 61 10.48 -1.31 -2.79
CA GLN A 61 10.27 -0.50 -3.99
C GLN A 61 9.90 -1.32 -5.24
N PRO A 62 10.58 -2.42 -5.59
CA PRO A 62 10.17 -3.22 -6.74
C PRO A 62 8.81 -3.93 -6.58
N LEU A 63 8.33 -4.15 -5.34
CA LEU A 63 7.02 -4.74 -5.07
C LEU A 63 5.90 -3.70 -5.03
N PHE A 64 6.18 -2.51 -4.50
CA PHE A 64 5.22 -1.44 -4.28
C PHE A 64 5.73 -0.10 -4.86
N PRO A 65 5.96 -0.03 -6.19
CA PRO A 65 6.56 1.15 -6.81
C PRO A 65 5.72 2.41 -6.62
N VAL A 66 4.39 2.30 -6.66
CA VAL A 66 3.47 3.43 -6.46
C VAL A 66 3.65 4.07 -5.08
N ILE A 67 3.74 3.23 -4.03
CA ILE A 67 3.93 3.68 -2.65
C ILE A 67 5.32 4.29 -2.47
N SER A 68 6.34 3.59 -2.96
CA SER A 68 7.73 4.03 -2.82
C SER A 68 8.00 5.34 -3.53
N HIS A 69 7.43 5.54 -4.72
CA HIS A 69 7.51 6.80 -5.44
C HIS A 69 6.89 7.95 -4.63
N HIS A 70 5.73 7.74 -4.02
CA HIS A 70 5.06 8.75 -3.20
C HIS A 70 5.90 9.12 -1.97
N VAL A 71 6.42 8.14 -1.23
CA VAL A 71 7.29 8.37 -0.06
C VAL A 71 8.55 9.16 -0.45
N THR A 72 9.19 8.79 -1.55
CA THR A 72 10.40 9.48 -2.03
C THR A 72 10.12 10.92 -2.47
N SER A 73 8.99 11.16 -3.15
CA SER A 73 8.64 12.47 -3.70
C SER A 73 8.21 13.49 -2.63
N HIS A 74 7.58 13.03 -1.55
CA HIS A 74 6.99 13.90 -0.52
C HIS A 74 7.76 13.90 0.80
N GLY A 75 8.77 13.04 0.95
CA GLY A 75 9.54 12.89 2.20
C GLY A 75 8.64 12.50 3.38
N ASP A 76 7.56 11.76 3.13
CA ASP A 76 6.39 11.77 3.99
C ASP A 76 6.42 10.70 5.08
N SER A 77 6.54 11.18 6.29
CA SER A 77 6.38 10.37 7.49
C SER A 77 4.93 9.88 7.72
N TYR A 78 3.91 10.56 7.19
CA TYR A 78 2.50 10.18 7.42
C TYR A 78 2.11 8.90 6.71
N LEU A 79 2.48 8.73 5.43
CA LEU A 79 2.23 7.49 4.71
C LEU A 79 2.97 6.33 5.36
N GLU A 80 4.24 6.52 5.72
CA GLU A 80 5.01 5.48 6.38
C GLU A 80 4.40 5.10 7.74
N GLN A 81 4.00 6.08 8.55
CA GLN A 81 3.30 5.82 9.81
C GLN A 81 1.98 5.09 9.60
N MET A 82 1.23 5.43 8.55
CA MET A 82 -0.01 4.73 8.22
C MET A 82 0.26 3.28 7.84
N ILE A 83 1.25 3.02 6.99
CA ILE A 83 1.65 1.65 6.62
C ILE A 83 2.03 0.84 7.86
N ILE A 84 2.86 1.41 8.73
CA ILE A 84 3.28 0.77 9.99
C ILE A 84 2.07 0.44 10.86
N LYS A 85 1.16 1.40 11.07
CA LYS A 85 -0.05 1.19 11.89
C LYS A 85 -0.98 0.11 11.31
N VAL A 86 -1.18 0.12 9.99
CA VAL A 86 -2.02 -0.87 9.31
C VAL A 86 -1.42 -2.27 9.43
N LEU A 87 -0.11 -2.41 9.26
CA LEU A 87 0.59 -3.68 9.40
C LEU A 87 0.61 -4.16 10.85
N ALA A 88 0.88 -3.29 11.83
CA ALA A 88 0.84 -3.61 13.24
C ALA A 88 -0.56 -4.11 13.68
N ASN A 89 -1.63 -3.43 13.23
CA ASN A 89 -3.00 -3.86 13.48
C ASN A 89 -3.31 -5.20 12.82
N THR A 90 -2.83 -5.42 11.59
CA THR A 90 -2.98 -6.70 10.88
C THR A 90 -2.28 -7.82 11.64
N ASP A 91 -1.06 -7.59 12.11
CA ASP A 91 -0.28 -8.53 12.91
C ASP A 91 -0.98 -8.87 14.24
N GLN A 92 -1.52 -7.87 14.93
CA GLN A 92 -2.27 -8.06 16.17
C GLN A 92 -3.52 -8.92 15.95
N ARG A 93 -4.29 -8.65 14.89
CA ARG A 93 -5.46 -9.45 14.52
C ARG A 93 -5.08 -10.90 14.25
N LEU A 94 -4.03 -11.14 13.50
CA LEU A 94 -3.54 -12.50 13.18
C LEU A 94 -3.07 -13.25 14.42
N ARG A 95 -2.35 -12.58 15.33
CA ARG A 95 -1.95 -13.18 16.63
C ARG A 95 -3.15 -13.55 17.50
N ASN A 96 -4.24 -12.81 17.37
CA ASN A 96 -5.50 -13.07 18.08
C ASN A 96 -6.45 -14.01 17.30
N ASN A 97 -5.96 -14.71 16.27
CA ASN A 97 -6.75 -15.59 15.39
C ASN A 97 -7.95 -14.90 14.73
N MET A 98 -7.90 -13.58 14.56
CA MET A 98 -8.94 -12.83 13.88
C MET A 98 -8.68 -12.78 12.37
N ARG A 99 -9.76 -12.72 11.59
CA ARG A 99 -9.68 -12.60 10.14
C ARG A 99 -9.10 -11.23 9.73
N VAL A 100 -8.28 -11.22 8.69
CA VAL A 100 -7.74 -10.02 8.05
C VAL A 100 -8.24 -9.93 6.62
N ASN A 101 -8.39 -8.70 6.12
CA ASN A 101 -8.85 -8.44 4.77
C ASN A 101 -7.71 -7.83 3.95
N SER A 102 -7.23 -8.57 2.95
CA SER A 102 -6.16 -8.12 2.06
C SER A 102 -6.55 -6.85 1.28
N ALA A 103 -7.83 -6.71 0.90
CA ALA A 103 -8.30 -5.51 0.20
C ALA A 103 -8.17 -4.26 1.09
N PHE A 104 -8.47 -4.38 2.38
CA PHE A 104 -8.27 -3.28 3.33
C PHE A 104 -6.79 -2.90 3.45
N LEU A 105 -5.91 -3.88 3.56
CA LEU A 105 -4.47 -3.64 3.63
C LEU A 105 -3.97 -2.85 2.41
N PHE A 106 -4.25 -3.33 1.20
CA PHE A 106 -3.83 -2.65 -0.03
C PHE A 106 -4.51 -1.28 -0.20
N ALA A 107 -5.82 -1.17 0.10
CA ALA A 107 -6.53 0.11 0.03
C ALA A 107 -5.94 1.15 0.97
N ALA A 108 -5.59 0.75 2.20
CA ALA A 108 -4.97 1.65 3.16
C ALA A 108 -3.55 2.07 2.74
N MET A 109 -2.73 1.14 2.26
CA MET A 109 -1.36 1.44 1.81
C MET A 109 -1.33 2.37 0.58
N LEU A 110 -2.34 2.28 -0.31
CA LEU A 110 -2.43 3.09 -1.52
C LEU A 110 -3.28 4.36 -1.34
N TRP A 111 -3.77 4.65 -0.14
CA TRP A 111 -4.67 5.78 0.11
C TRP A 111 -4.05 7.14 -0.18
N TYR A 112 -2.86 7.41 0.36
CA TYR A 112 -2.19 8.70 0.11
C TYR A 112 -1.73 8.87 -1.33
N PRO A 113 -1.14 7.87 -2.00
CA PRO A 113 -0.91 7.92 -3.44
C PRO A 113 -2.17 8.25 -4.25
N LEU A 114 -3.33 7.68 -3.88
CA LEU A 114 -4.61 8.00 -4.51
C LEU A 114 -4.97 9.49 -4.33
N LEU A 115 -4.90 10.02 -3.11
CA LEU A 115 -5.23 11.41 -2.83
C LEU A 115 -4.32 12.39 -3.58
N ASP A 116 -3.04 12.09 -3.68
CA ASP A 116 -2.09 12.88 -4.45
C ASP A 116 -2.44 12.92 -5.95
N HIS A 117 -2.80 11.77 -6.52
CA HIS A 117 -3.29 11.72 -7.91
C HIS A 117 -4.56 12.51 -8.12
N VAL A 118 -5.51 12.46 -7.19
CA VAL A 118 -6.74 13.27 -7.24
C VAL A 118 -6.41 14.75 -7.21
N GLN A 119 -5.54 15.17 -6.31
CA GLN A 119 -5.13 16.57 -6.18
C GLN A 119 -4.46 17.09 -7.46
N LYS A 120 -3.51 16.35 -8.02
CA LYS A 120 -2.85 16.70 -9.28
C LYS A 120 -3.84 16.85 -10.41
N ARG A 121 -4.79 15.90 -10.58
CA ARG A 121 -5.81 15.98 -11.63
C ARG A 121 -6.74 17.17 -11.50
N THR A 122 -7.14 17.51 -10.28
CA THR A 122 -8.00 18.69 -10.05
C THR A 122 -7.29 20.01 -10.30
N GLN A 123 -5.96 20.05 -10.10
CA GLN A 123 -5.15 21.23 -10.40
C GLN A 123 -4.85 21.41 -11.90
N GLU A 124 -4.55 20.29 -12.58
CA GLU A 124 -4.16 20.32 -14.00
C GLU A 124 -5.32 20.55 -14.97
N LYS A 125 -6.51 20.05 -14.64
CA LYS A 125 -7.70 20.13 -15.50
C LYS A 125 -8.74 21.06 -14.89
N SER A 126 -8.74 22.31 -15.37
CA SER A 126 -9.78 23.29 -15.06
C SER A 126 -11.14 22.74 -15.50
N GLY A 127 -12.07 22.60 -14.53
CA GLY A 127 -13.43 22.12 -14.78
C GLY A 127 -13.71 20.65 -14.45
N MET A 128 -12.69 19.85 -14.10
CA MET A 128 -12.92 18.47 -13.63
C MET A 128 -13.44 18.49 -12.19
N SER A 129 -14.55 17.80 -11.93
CA SER A 129 -15.06 17.66 -10.57
C SER A 129 -14.15 16.79 -9.72
N TYR A 130 -14.11 17.04 -8.40
CA TYR A 130 -13.34 16.20 -7.46
C TYR A 130 -13.76 14.72 -7.54
N PHE A 131 -15.07 14.46 -7.73
CA PHE A 131 -15.57 13.09 -7.87
C PHE A 131 -15.03 12.39 -9.12
N GLU A 132 -15.03 13.06 -10.27
CA GLU A 132 -14.47 12.51 -11.51
C GLU A 132 -12.96 12.25 -11.39
N ALA A 133 -12.22 13.23 -10.84
CA ALA A 133 -10.79 13.07 -10.57
C ALA A 133 -10.53 11.86 -9.66
N PHE A 134 -11.37 11.67 -8.62
CA PHE A 134 -11.23 10.56 -7.69
C PHE A 134 -11.48 9.20 -8.37
N VAL A 135 -12.54 9.08 -9.17
CA VAL A 135 -12.86 7.82 -9.90
C VAL A 135 -11.76 7.44 -10.88
N LEU A 136 -11.26 8.40 -11.65
CA LEU A 136 -10.16 8.16 -12.59
C LEU A 136 -8.86 7.80 -11.88
N SER A 137 -8.55 8.48 -10.78
CA SER A 137 -7.34 8.20 -10.01
C SER A 137 -7.38 6.84 -9.31
N MET A 138 -8.56 6.40 -8.83
CA MET A 138 -8.73 5.04 -8.30
C MET A 138 -8.34 3.98 -9.34
N GLN A 139 -8.83 4.13 -10.57
CA GLN A 139 -8.54 3.17 -11.64
C GLN A 139 -7.04 3.15 -11.95
N GLU A 140 -6.45 4.33 -12.13
CA GLU A 140 -5.04 4.46 -12.48
C GLU A 140 -4.10 3.88 -11.42
N ILE A 141 -4.32 4.19 -10.14
CA ILE A 141 -3.51 3.67 -9.02
C ILE A 141 -3.59 2.14 -8.95
N ILE A 142 -4.79 1.57 -9.13
CA ILE A 142 -4.96 0.12 -9.16
C ILE A 142 -4.22 -0.48 -10.36
N ASP A 143 -4.37 0.10 -11.54
CA ASP A 143 -3.75 -0.43 -12.76
C ASP A 143 -2.22 -0.34 -12.67
N GLN A 144 -1.67 0.76 -12.13
CA GLN A 144 -0.24 0.89 -11.92
C GLN A 144 0.30 -0.19 -10.96
N GLN A 145 -0.36 -0.39 -9.83
CA GLN A 145 0.08 -1.41 -8.86
C GLN A 145 -0.14 -2.84 -9.38
N CYS A 146 -1.21 -3.09 -10.16
CA CYS A 146 -1.50 -4.39 -10.74
C CYS A 146 -0.48 -4.82 -11.81
N ARG A 147 0.22 -3.89 -12.46
CA ARG A 147 1.33 -4.23 -13.37
C ARG A 147 2.45 -4.99 -12.64
N THR A 148 2.67 -4.65 -11.39
CA THR A 148 3.71 -5.28 -10.56
C THR A 148 3.21 -6.51 -9.81
N LEU A 149 2.01 -6.45 -9.21
CA LEU A 149 1.53 -7.49 -8.30
C LEU A 149 0.35 -8.32 -8.82
N ALA A 150 -0.23 -8.02 -9.98
CA ALA A 150 -1.41 -8.71 -10.52
C ALA A 150 -2.49 -8.97 -9.44
N ILE A 151 -2.88 -7.92 -8.70
CA ILE A 151 -3.88 -8.02 -7.62
C ILE A 151 -5.19 -8.56 -8.18
N PRO A 152 -5.76 -9.66 -7.63
CA PRO A 152 -6.98 -10.27 -8.15
C PRO A 152 -8.17 -9.30 -8.18
N LYS A 153 -9.01 -9.40 -9.22
CA LYS A 153 -10.18 -8.53 -9.43
C LYS A 153 -11.10 -8.44 -8.21
N ARG A 154 -11.33 -9.55 -7.50
CA ARG A 154 -12.12 -9.57 -6.26
C ARG A 154 -11.58 -8.62 -5.18
N ILE A 155 -10.26 -8.45 -5.10
CA ILE A 155 -9.60 -7.56 -4.14
C ILE A 155 -9.70 -6.11 -4.61
N THR A 156 -9.42 -5.85 -5.89
CA THR A 156 -9.47 -4.48 -6.44
C THR A 156 -10.88 -3.89 -6.43
N VAL A 157 -11.93 -4.70 -6.59
CA VAL A 157 -13.33 -4.28 -6.42
C VAL A 157 -13.57 -3.82 -4.98
N LEU A 158 -13.20 -4.62 -3.99
CA LEU A 158 -13.36 -4.24 -2.57
C LEU A 158 -12.53 -3.00 -2.20
N MET A 159 -11.34 -2.83 -2.77
CA MET A 159 -10.56 -1.61 -2.57
C MET A 159 -11.31 -0.37 -3.07
N ARG A 160 -11.88 -0.44 -4.28
CA ARG A 160 -12.69 0.66 -4.84
C ARG A 160 -13.90 0.99 -3.96
N ASP A 161 -14.62 -0.05 -3.50
CA ASP A 161 -15.78 0.12 -2.62
C ASP A 161 -15.40 0.85 -1.32
N MET A 162 -14.29 0.44 -0.69
CA MET A 162 -13.77 1.08 0.52
C MET A 162 -13.41 2.55 0.28
N TRP A 163 -12.73 2.86 -0.81
CA TRP A 163 -12.36 4.24 -1.17
C TRP A 163 -13.57 5.11 -1.48
N GLN A 164 -14.57 4.58 -2.19
CA GLN A 164 -15.82 5.29 -2.45
C GLN A 164 -16.62 5.55 -1.17
N LEU A 165 -16.66 4.58 -0.25
CA LEU A 165 -17.29 4.78 1.06
C LEU A 165 -16.57 5.87 1.86
N GLN A 166 -15.24 5.85 1.88
CA GLN A 166 -14.44 6.87 2.55
C GLN A 166 -14.69 8.27 1.96
N LEU A 167 -14.78 8.40 0.63
CA LEU A 167 -15.12 9.64 -0.03
C LEU A 167 -16.50 10.17 0.41
N ARG A 168 -17.52 9.29 0.44
CA ARG A 168 -18.87 9.67 0.88
C ARG A 168 -18.91 10.15 2.33
N LEU A 169 -18.14 9.49 3.22
CA LEU A 169 -18.03 9.90 4.62
C LEU A 169 -17.36 11.28 4.75
N SER A 170 -16.28 11.53 4.03
CA SER A 170 -15.58 12.81 4.04
C SER A 170 -16.48 13.96 3.56
N LEU A 171 -17.27 13.74 2.51
CA LEU A 171 -18.23 14.74 2.00
C LEU A 171 -19.37 15.01 2.98
N ARG A 172 -19.84 14.02 3.74
CA ARG A 172 -20.86 14.21 4.78
C ARG A 172 -20.33 15.04 5.95
N HIS A 173 -19.12 14.74 6.41
CA HIS A 173 -18.49 15.53 7.48
C HIS A 173 -18.26 16.98 7.08
N ALA A 174 -17.83 17.27 5.86
CA ALA A 174 -17.66 18.62 5.35
C ALA A 174 -18.99 19.40 5.34
N LYS A 175 -20.10 18.78 4.91
CA LYS A 175 -21.45 19.39 4.92
C LYS A 175 -21.98 19.64 6.34
N SER A 176 -21.70 18.74 7.29
CA SER A 176 -22.12 18.90 8.69
C SER A 176 -21.36 20.03 9.38
N ALA A 177 -20.05 20.14 9.15
CA ALA A 177 -19.23 21.23 9.69
C ALA A 177 -19.64 22.62 9.15
N HIS A 178 -20.17 22.69 7.92
CA HIS A 178 -20.65 23.95 7.31
C HIS A 178 -22.02 24.38 7.81
N LYS A 179 -22.85 23.46 8.35
CA LYS A 179 -24.16 23.76 8.95
C LYS A 179 -24.09 24.25 10.40
N MET A 180 -22.92 24.09 11.06
CA MET A 180 -22.72 24.51 12.45
C MET A 180 -22.00 25.87 12.58
N LYS A 181 -21.73 26.55 11.48
CA LYS A 181 -21.29 27.95 11.42
C LYS A 181 -22.41 28.84 10.92
#